data_d554a2b1ecc3de96cfaf2e5f62f13efa
#
_entry.id   d554a2b1ecc3de96cfaf2e5f62f13efa
#
_cell.length_a   1.000
_cell.length_b   1.000
_cell.length_c   1.000
_cell.angle_alpha   90.00
_cell.angle_beta   90.00
_cell.angle_gamma   90.00
#
_symmetry.space_group_name_H-M   'P 1'
#
loop_
_entity.id
_entity.type
_entity.pdbx_description
1 polymer ?
#
loop_
_entity_poly.entity_id
_entity_poly.type
_entity_poly.pdbx_seq_one_letter_code
_entity_poly.pdbx_strand_id
1 'polypeptide(L)'
;MSNPLTREQHLDLYYFMQLNRQLEERMVRLFRQNKIVGGLYSSLGQEAVSVGTCYALEKKDWIAPMIRNIGALLVKGVPPRDIFTQHMAKYTSPTQGKDGTSHFGDLKVRHIVSPISMLGDLIPVMTGVAMAGRYLGQKIVALTWIGDGGSSTGAFHEGLNLAAQQRAPFVLIVENNQWAYSTPVSRQVPIKNLADRAVAYGIRSWIVDGNDVIAVYNAAKEAVDECRAGRGPALIEVKTMRMRGHAQHDPAEYVPKKMFEYWKARDPIELYEKYLTENKIWDAKTKAEIDARIARELDVEQKFAEESPMPPPELAEEGVYCEGCHPIEASWQRPKAEVTPPGCSIEAGWELKDYGAFAEVEAIRKEITAPAVNAPAVDPGGNGAKVAKPIVKSGGKPQQKPPVRPVEPETLEVPRVPFGRGPKDKSVREAQNPRDRHANQNPRDKRGRR
;
A
#
# COMPACT_ATOMS: atom_id res chain seq x y z
N MET A 1 -1.77 5.25 25.77
CA MET A 1 -2.87 4.28 25.57
C MET A 1 -3.87 4.95 24.66
N SER A 2 -4.16 4.40 23.46
CA SER A 2 -5.21 4.94 22.60
C SER A 2 -6.56 4.82 23.29
N ASN A 3 -7.42 5.84 23.17
CA ASN A 3 -8.81 5.73 23.62
C ASN A 3 -9.45 4.53 22.93
N PRO A 4 -10.24 3.71 23.63
CA PRO A 4 -10.97 2.62 23.01
C PRO A 4 -11.89 3.18 21.91
N LEU A 5 -12.06 2.44 20.82
CA LEU A 5 -13.00 2.79 19.76
C LEU A 5 -14.43 2.92 20.31
N THR A 6 -15.15 3.93 19.85
CA THR A 6 -16.58 4.07 20.17
C THR A 6 -17.39 3.02 19.40
N ARG A 7 -18.65 2.83 19.80
CA ARG A 7 -19.57 1.94 19.08
C ARG A 7 -19.71 2.34 17.61
N GLU A 8 -19.85 3.61 17.33
CA GLU A 8 -19.97 4.15 15.98
C GLU A 8 -18.72 3.84 15.15
N GLN A 9 -17.53 4.02 15.70
CA GLN A 9 -16.27 3.71 15.03
C GLN A 9 -16.14 2.21 14.73
N HIS A 10 -16.61 1.36 15.61
CA HIS A 10 -16.69 -0.08 15.34
C HIS A 10 -17.63 -0.40 14.17
N LEU A 11 -18.79 0.24 14.11
CA LEU A 11 -19.75 0.04 13.02
C LEU A 11 -19.22 0.61 11.69
N ASP A 12 -18.49 1.73 11.72
CA ASP A 12 -17.83 2.29 10.54
C ASP A 12 -16.77 1.35 9.97
N LEU A 13 -15.91 0.76 10.81
CA LEU A 13 -14.91 -0.22 10.37
C LEU A 13 -15.57 -1.41 9.67
N TYR A 14 -16.66 -1.95 10.25
CA TYR A 14 -17.43 -3.01 9.61
C TYR A 14 -18.03 -2.56 8.28
N TYR A 15 -18.68 -1.39 8.27
CA TYR A 15 -19.29 -0.83 7.06
C TYR A 15 -18.27 -0.72 5.92
N PHE A 16 -17.10 -0.13 6.16
CA PHE A 16 -16.09 0.04 5.12
C PHE A 16 -15.49 -1.27 4.63
N MET A 17 -15.23 -2.23 5.53
CA MET A 17 -14.73 -3.55 5.11
C MET A 17 -15.76 -4.28 4.24
N GLN A 18 -17.02 -4.27 4.67
CA GLN A 18 -18.11 -4.93 3.96
C GLN A 18 -18.46 -4.23 2.65
N LEU A 19 -18.43 -2.88 2.63
CA LEU A 19 -18.58 -2.09 1.41
C LEU A 19 -17.49 -2.43 0.39
N ASN A 20 -16.23 -2.50 0.83
CA ASN A 20 -15.11 -2.89 -0.02
C ASN A 20 -15.31 -4.30 -0.60
N ARG A 21 -15.66 -5.28 0.25
CA ARG A 21 -15.91 -6.67 -0.17
C ARG A 21 -17.00 -6.74 -1.23
N GLN A 22 -18.17 -6.18 -0.95
CA GLN A 22 -19.32 -6.25 -1.85
C GLN A 22 -19.10 -5.49 -3.15
N LEU A 23 -18.41 -4.34 -3.10
CA LEU A 23 -18.02 -3.57 -4.29
C LEU A 23 -17.11 -4.42 -5.19
N GLU A 24 -16.05 -5.01 -4.64
CA GLU A 24 -15.13 -5.85 -5.41
C GLU A 24 -15.81 -7.11 -5.99
N GLU A 25 -16.71 -7.72 -5.25
CA GLU A 25 -17.49 -8.85 -5.76
C GLU A 25 -18.38 -8.46 -6.94
N ARG A 26 -18.96 -7.26 -6.92
CA ARG A 26 -19.69 -6.71 -8.07
C ARG A 26 -18.75 -6.44 -9.25
N MET A 27 -17.58 -5.87 -9.01
CA MET A 27 -16.57 -5.67 -10.06
C MET A 27 -16.13 -6.99 -10.69
N VAL A 28 -15.98 -8.06 -9.90
CA VAL A 28 -15.69 -9.41 -10.45
C VAL A 28 -16.80 -9.91 -11.37
N ARG A 29 -18.07 -9.67 -11.02
CA ARG A 29 -19.20 -9.99 -11.90
C ARG A 29 -19.19 -9.17 -13.19
N LEU A 30 -18.93 -7.87 -13.07
CA LEU A 30 -18.79 -6.96 -14.23
C LEU A 30 -17.59 -7.34 -15.13
N PHE A 31 -16.49 -7.76 -14.54
CA PHE A 31 -15.31 -8.25 -15.27
C PHE A 31 -15.66 -9.48 -16.11
N ARG A 32 -16.38 -10.45 -15.52
CA ARG A 32 -16.85 -11.66 -16.25
C ARG A 32 -17.85 -11.34 -17.36
N GLN A 33 -18.52 -10.18 -17.29
CA GLN A 33 -19.40 -9.66 -18.33
C GLN A 33 -18.67 -8.81 -19.36
N ASN A 34 -17.33 -8.72 -19.31
CA ASN A 34 -16.50 -7.86 -20.16
C ASN A 34 -16.85 -6.35 -20.06
N LYS A 35 -17.37 -5.90 -18.92
CA LYS A 35 -17.69 -4.48 -18.67
C LYS A 35 -16.54 -3.72 -18.00
N ILE A 36 -15.56 -4.43 -17.47
CA ILE A 36 -14.33 -3.83 -16.88
C ILE A 36 -13.25 -3.80 -17.95
N VAL A 37 -12.59 -2.66 -18.08
CA VAL A 37 -11.48 -2.45 -19.03
C VAL A 37 -10.15 -2.59 -18.29
N GLY A 38 -9.27 -3.45 -18.79
CA GLY A 38 -7.96 -3.70 -18.19
C GLY A 38 -7.96 -4.73 -17.05
N GLY A 39 -6.97 -4.64 -16.18
CA GLY A 39 -6.79 -5.58 -15.08
C GLY A 39 -7.70 -5.30 -13.89
N LEU A 40 -8.20 -6.36 -13.26
CA LEU A 40 -8.92 -6.27 -11.99
C LEU A 40 -8.14 -7.02 -10.90
N TYR A 41 -7.86 -6.34 -9.80
CA TYR A 41 -7.05 -6.82 -8.68
C TYR A 41 -7.88 -6.77 -7.40
N SER A 42 -8.11 -7.93 -6.79
CA SER A 42 -8.97 -8.01 -5.60
C SER A 42 -8.17 -7.95 -4.31
N SER A 43 -8.74 -7.27 -3.31
CA SER A 43 -8.25 -7.24 -1.94
C SER A 43 -8.89 -8.31 -1.04
N LEU A 44 -9.60 -9.29 -1.60
CA LEU A 44 -10.27 -10.33 -0.82
C LEU A 44 -9.34 -10.95 0.23
N GLY A 45 -9.75 -10.87 1.50
CA GLY A 45 -8.98 -11.31 2.66
C GLY A 45 -8.02 -10.26 3.24
N GLN A 46 -7.93 -9.06 2.63
CA GLN A 46 -7.03 -7.98 3.05
C GLN A 46 -7.81 -6.68 3.40
N GLU A 47 -9.12 -6.73 3.50
CA GLU A 47 -9.97 -5.56 3.72
C GLU A 47 -9.63 -4.83 5.02
N ALA A 48 -9.29 -5.59 6.08
CA ALA A 48 -8.90 -5.04 7.37
C ALA A 48 -7.62 -4.19 7.30
N VAL A 49 -6.72 -4.51 6.36
CA VAL A 49 -5.45 -3.77 6.19
C VAL A 49 -5.73 -2.35 5.70
N SER A 50 -6.36 -2.21 4.53
CA SER A 50 -6.59 -0.90 3.92
C SER A 50 -7.57 -0.06 4.73
N VAL A 51 -8.63 -0.65 5.28
CA VAL A 51 -9.61 0.05 6.11
C VAL A 51 -9.00 0.47 7.45
N GLY A 52 -8.41 -0.46 8.20
CA GLY A 52 -7.89 -0.18 9.54
C GLY A 52 -6.77 0.85 9.53
N THR A 53 -5.83 0.76 8.58
CA THR A 53 -4.73 1.72 8.47
C THR A 53 -5.20 3.12 8.05
N CYS A 54 -6.14 3.20 7.09
CA CYS A 54 -6.65 4.47 6.61
C CYS A 54 -7.58 5.14 7.65
N TYR A 55 -8.37 4.36 8.40
CA TYR A 55 -9.27 4.88 9.42
C TYR A 55 -8.53 5.54 10.61
N ALA A 56 -7.25 5.22 10.80
CA ALA A 56 -6.39 5.85 11.79
C ALA A 56 -5.94 7.28 11.43
N LEU A 57 -6.14 7.70 10.18
CA LEU A 57 -5.72 9.01 9.65
C LEU A 57 -6.78 10.09 9.89
N GLU A 58 -6.35 11.34 9.89
CA GLU A 58 -7.23 12.50 9.81
C GLU A 58 -7.54 12.85 8.34
N LYS A 59 -8.63 13.58 8.08
CA LYS A 59 -9.02 13.98 6.71
C LYS A 59 -7.92 14.71 5.95
N LYS A 60 -7.11 15.53 6.66
CA LYS A 60 -6.00 16.30 6.09
C LYS A 60 -4.76 15.48 5.73
N ASP A 61 -4.66 14.26 6.25
CA ASP A 61 -3.53 13.37 5.98
C ASP A 61 -3.56 12.84 4.55
N TRP A 62 -2.39 12.54 4.02
CA TRP A 62 -2.23 12.12 2.64
C TRP A 62 -2.06 10.62 2.53
N ILE A 63 -2.65 10.03 1.50
CA ILE A 63 -2.45 8.63 1.18
C ILE A 63 -1.99 8.44 -0.27
N ALA A 64 -1.22 7.40 -0.50
CA ALA A 64 -0.92 6.87 -1.83
C ALA A 64 -1.21 5.35 -1.83
N PRO A 65 -2.42 4.93 -2.22
CA PRO A 65 -2.81 3.53 -2.16
C PRO A 65 -2.14 2.72 -3.27
N MET A 66 -2.03 1.41 -3.08
CA MET A 66 -1.80 0.45 -4.16
C MET A 66 -3.11 0.05 -4.83
N ILE A 67 -3.00 -0.69 -5.92
CA ILE A 67 -4.15 -1.21 -6.69
C ILE A 67 -5.15 -2.04 -5.86
N ARG A 68 -4.72 -2.61 -4.71
CA ARG A 68 -5.57 -3.42 -3.82
C ARG A 68 -6.16 -2.65 -2.65
N ASN A 69 -5.84 -1.38 -2.48
CA ASN A 69 -6.29 -0.60 -1.32
C ASN A 69 -7.57 0.18 -1.61
N ILE A 70 -8.55 -0.44 -2.29
CA ILE A 70 -9.87 0.17 -2.55
C ILE A 70 -10.54 0.57 -1.24
N GLY A 71 -10.40 -0.24 -0.18
CA GLY A 71 -10.91 0.11 1.15
C GLY A 71 -10.39 1.44 1.67
N ALA A 72 -9.13 1.79 1.40
CA ALA A 72 -8.57 3.09 1.79
C ALA A 72 -9.19 4.26 0.99
N LEU A 73 -9.49 4.06 -0.31
CA LEU A 73 -10.20 5.04 -1.12
C LEU A 73 -11.60 5.32 -0.54
N LEU A 74 -12.33 4.27 -0.16
CA LEU A 74 -13.66 4.37 0.44
C LEU A 74 -13.62 5.12 1.79
N VAL A 75 -12.67 4.80 2.65
CA VAL A 75 -12.46 5.50 3.94
C VAL A 75 -12.12 6.97 3.73
N LYS A 76 -11.38 7.33 2.68
CA LYS A 76 -11.10 8.73 2.29
C LYS A 76 -12.30 9.42 1.64
N GLY A 77 -13.42 8.73 1.47
CA GLY A 77 -14.68 9.27 0.96
C GLY A 77 -14.78 9.30 -0.58
N VAL A 78 -14.04 8.44 -1.27
CA VAL A 78 -14.27 8.20 -2.69
C VAL A 78 -15.57 7.42 -2.83
N PRO A 79 -16.58 7.93 -3.57
CA PRO A 79 -17.84 7.22 -3.72
C PRO A 79 -17.67 5.98 -4.61
N PRO A 80 -18.41 4.90 -4.38
CA PRO A 80 -18.34 3.68 -5.18
C PRO A 80 -18.52 3.91 -6.69
N ARG A 81 -19.33 4.92 -7.09
CA ARG A 81 -19.51 5.26 -8.52
C ARG A 81 -18.20 5.63 -9.22
N ASP A 82 -17.31 6.36 -8.55
CA ASP A 82 -16.02 6.77 -9.12
C ASP A 82 -15.14 5.55 -9.37
N ILE A 83 -15.20 4.56 -8.47
CA ILE A 83 -14.46 3.30 -8.61
C ILE A 83 -15.04 2.45 -9.74
N PHE A 84 -16.38 2.31 -9.83
CA PHE A 84 -17.02 1.58 -10.92
C PHE A 84 -16.76 2.24 -12.27
N THR A 85 -17.01 3.55 -12.39
CA THR A 85 -16.82 4.29 -13.66
C THR A 85 -15.36 4.25 -14.11
N GLN A 86 -14.42 4.36 -13.17
CA GLN A 86 -12.98 4.26 -13.46
C GLN A 86 -12.61 2.90 -14.06
N HIS A 87 -13.04 1.80 -13.43
CA HIS A 87 -12.75 0.46 -13.95
C HIS A 87 -13.52 0.13 -15.24
N MET A 88 -14.62 0.81 -15.51
CA MET A 88 -15.39 0.68 -16.75
C MET A 88 -14.95 1.65 -17.84
N ALA A 89 -13.90 2.45 -17.61
CA ALA A 89 -13.37 3.48 -18.52
C ALA A 89 -14.44 4.48 -19.02
N LYS A 90 -15.33 4.90 -18.11
CA LYS A 90 -16.43 5.80 -18.46
C LYS A 90 -15.99 7.27 -18.50
N TYR A 91 -16.67 8.08 -19.32
CA TYR A 91 -16.43 9.53 -19.39
C TYR A 91 -16.63 10.23 -18.05
N THR A 92 -17.55 9.74 -17.22
CA THR A 92 -17.84 10.28 -15.88
C THR A 92 -16.83 9.82 -14.80
N SER A 93 -15.82 9.04 -15.18
CA SER A 93 -14.80 8.58 -14.24
C SER A 93 -13.83 9.71 -13.86
N PRO A 94 -13.09 9.56 -12.74
CA PRO A 94 -12.08 10.54 -12.33
C PRO A 94 -11.04 10.86 -13.40
N THR A 95 -10.71 9.91 -14.28
CA THR A 95 -9.77 10.10 -15.40
C THR A 95 -10.45 10.26 -16.75
N GLN A 96 -11.77 10.34 -16.78
CA GLN A 96 -12.55 10.45 -18.02
C GLN A 96 -12.28 9.30 -19.02
N GLY A 97 -11.93 8.11 -18.50
CA GLY A 97 -11.58 6.95 -19.31
C GLY A 97 -10.16 6.95 -19.89
N LYS A 98 -9.32 7.96 -19.57
CA LYS A 98 -7.93 8.07 -20.07
C LYS A 98 -6.96 7.12 -19.39
N ASP A 99 -7.30 6.62 -18.20
CA ASP A 99 -6.52 5.60 -17.49
C ASP A 99 -7.45 4.51 -16.94
N GLY A 100 -6.90 3.33 -16.74
CA GLY A 100 -7.66 2.17 -16.30
C GLY A 100 -7.42 1.83 -14.83
N THR A 101 -8.13 0.80 -14.36
CA THR A 101 -7.99 0.26 -13.00
C THR A 101 -8.14 1.32 -11.90
N SER A 102 -7.33 1.27 -10.86
CA SER A 102 -7.38 2.25 -9.76
C SER A 102 -6.43 3.45 -9.96
N HIS A 103 -5.94 3.68 -11.17
CA HIS A 103 -4.98 4.76 -11.46
C HIS A 103 -5.64 6.14 -11.51
N PHE A 104 -6.13 6.60 -10.39
CA PHE A 104 -6.64 7.96 -10.21
C PHE A 104 -6.28 8.50 -8.84
N GLY A 105 -6.22 9.82 -8.73
CA GLY A 105 -5.94 10.52 -7.48
C GLY A 105 -6.93 11.65 -7.24
N ASP A 106 -6.92 12.20 -6.04
CA ASP A 106 -7.66 13.39 -5.65
C ASP A 106 -6.81 14.23 -4.69
N LEU A 107 -5.92 15.01 -5.27
CA LEU A 107 -4.95 15.81 -4.50
C LEU A 107 -5.62 16.98 -3.75
N LYS A 108 -6.71 17.52 -4.30
CA LYS A 108 -7.29 18.79 -3.82
C LYS A 108 -8.27 18.60 -2.66
N VAL A 109 -9.07 17.54 -2.70
CA VAL A 109 -10.18 17.35 -1.76
C VAL A 109 -9.88 16.24 -0.76
N ARG A 110 -9.43 15.09 -1.25
CA ARG A 110 -9.24 13.90 -0.42
C ARG A 110 -7.78 13.59 -0.07
N HIS A 111 -6.83 14.34 -0.65
CA HIS A 111 -5.39 14.15 -0.44
C HIS A 111 -4.93 12.72 -0.80
N ILE A 112 -5.34 12.27 -1.98
CA ILE A 112 -5.02 10.95 -2.52
C ILE A 112 -4.07 11.14 -3.70
N VAL A 113 -2.85 10.63 -3.58
CA VAL A 113 -1.89 10.49 -4.68
C VAL A 113 -2.27 9.24 -5.47
N SER A 114 -2.30 9.33 -6.80
CA SER A 114 -2.66 8.21 -7.65
C SER A 114 -1.74 7.00 -7.43
N PRO A 115 -2.26 5.78 -7.40
CA PRO A 115 -1.45 4.58 -7.58
C PRO A 115 -0.64 4.65 -8.87
N ILE A 116 0.54 4.06 -8.85
CA ILE A 116 1.42 3.95 -10.01
C ILE A 116 1.88 2.50 -10.19
N SER A 117 2.27 2.16 -11.41
CA SER A 117 2.70 0.79 -11.74
C SER A 117 4.14 0.48 -11.32
N MET A 118 4.95 1.49 -11.09
CA MET A 118 6.33 1.36 -10.59
C MET A 118 6.30 1.10 -9.09
N LEU A 119 6.34 -0.18 -8.72
CA LEU A 119 6.25 -0.60 -7.32
C LEU A 119 7.43 -0.07 -6.52
N GLY A 120 7.12 0.56 -5.39
CA GLY A 120 8.10 1.17 -4.49
C GLY A 120 8.25 2.68 -4.66
N ASP A 121 8.00 3.25 -5.84
CA ASP A 121 8.25 4.67 -6.12
C ASP A 121 7.31 5.62 -5.37
N LEU A 122 6.16 5.14 -4.91
CA LEU A 122 5.30 5.92 -4.02
C LEU A 122 5.94 6.18 -2.64
N ILE A 123 6.94 5.41 -2.24
CA ILE A 123 7.62 5.62 -0.95
C ILE A 123 8.41 6.93 -0.97
N PRO A 124 9.35 7.18 -1.90
CA PRO A 124 10.02 8.47 -1.99
C PRO A 124 9.06 9.64 -2.31
N VAL A 125 8.02 9.41 -3.13
CA VAL A 125 6.99 10.44 -3.41
C VAL A 125 6.28 10.86 -2.14
N MET A 126 5.79 9.91 -1.34
CA MET A 126 5.07 10.22 -0.10
C MET A 126 5.99 10.73 1.01
N THR A 127 7.27 10.35 0.99
CA THR A 127 8.29 11.00 1.82
C THR A 127 8.39 12.48 1.47
N GLY A 128 8.42 12.83 0.18
CA GLY A 128 8.41 14.22 -0.29
C GLY A 128 7.16 14.98 0.15
N VAL A 129 5.97 14.36 0.06
CA VAL A 129 4.70 14.95 0.55
C VAL A 129 4.77 15.24 2.06
N ALA A 130 5.28 14.29 2.86
CA ALA A 130 5.46 14.47 4.29
C ALA A 130 6.44 15.62 4.62
N MET A 131 7.55 15.68 3.89
CA MET A 131 8.55 16.76 4.02
C MET A 131 7.96 18.11 3.64
N ALA A 132 7.22 18.19 2.54
CA ALA A 132 6.54 19.41 2.10
C ALA A 132 5.55 19.91 3.16
N GLY A 133 4.73 19.01 3.72
CA GLY A 133 3.82 19.37 4.81
C GLY A 133 4.55 19.98 6.00
N ARG A 134 5.66 19.37 6.43
CA ARG A 134 6.49 19.92 7.51
C ARG A 134 7.08 21.27 7.15
N TYR A 135 7.62 21.42 5.95
CA TYR A 135 8.18 22.67 5.45
C TYR A 135 7.13 23.82 5.45
N LEU A 136 5.89 23.49 5.10
CA LEU A 136 4.77 24.42 5.09
C LEU A 136 4.12 24.63 6.48
N GLY A 137 4.68 24.05 7.55
CA GLY A 137 4.11 24.12 8.90
C GLY A 137 2.80 23.36 9.10
N GLN A 138 2.46 22.47 8.16
CA GLN A 138 1.25 21.65 8.23
C GLN A 138 1.52 20.38 9.05
N LYS A 139 0.65 20.11 10.02
CA LYS A 139 0.74 18.88 10.84
C LYS A 139 0.03 17.72 10.14
N ILE A 140 0.50 17.34 8.95
CA ILE A 140 0.01 16.20 8.19
C ILE A 140 0.89 14.97 8.40
N VAL A 141 0.32 13.79 8.16
CA VAL A 141 1.03 12.53 8.02
C VAL A 141 0.77 12.00 6.62
N ALA A 142 1.81 11.47 5.99
CA ALA A 142 1.69 10.79 4.71
C ALA A 142 1.79 9.28 4.93
N LEU A 143 0.92 8.50 4.27
CA LEU A 143 0.89 7.06 4.39
C LEU A 143 0.83 6.42 3.00
N THR A 144 1.60 5.35 2.80
CA THR A 144 1.51 4.51 1.61
C THR A 144 1.64 3.02 1.97
N TRP A 145 1.28 2.18 1.02
CA TRP A 145 1.36 0.72 1.14
C TRP A 145 2.33 0.16 0.11
N ILE A 146 2.93 -0.97 0.44
CA ILE A 146 3.76 -1.77 -0.46
C ILE A 146 3.54 -3.26 -0.17
N GLY A 147 3.50 -4.10 -1.21
CA GLY A 147 3.47 -5.55 -1.03
C GLY A 147 4.84 -6.12 -0.66
N ASP A 148 4.84 -7.38 -0.19
CA ASP A 148 6.05 -8.13 0.11
C ASP A 148 7.07 -8.10 -1.04
N GLY A 149 6.63 -8.32 -2.28
CA GLY A 149 7.52 -8.28 -3.45
C GLY A 149 8.11 -6.90 -3.72
N GLY A 150 7.27 -5.86 -3.71
CA GLY A 150 7.70 -4.48 -3.93
C GLY A 150 8.67 -3.97 -2.86
N SER A 151 8.64 -4.55 -1.66
CA SER A 151 9.56 -4.19 -0.57
C SER A 151 11.03 -4.51 -0.86
N SER A 152 11.34 -5.22 -1.96
CA SER A 152 12.71 -5.54 -2.38
C SER A 152 13.23 -4.66 -3.52
N THR A 153 12.50 -3.61 -3.89
CA THR A 153 12.93 -2.63 -4.90
C THR A 153 13.95 -1.64 -4.33
N GLY A 154 14.78 -1.05 -5.20
CA GLY A 154 15.69 0.04 -4.81
C GLY A 154 14.93 1.23 -4.20
N ALA A 155 13.82 1.64 -4.83
CA ALA A 155 12.98 2.75 -4.38
C ALA A 155 12.43 2.55 -2.94
N PHE A 156 12.14 1.31 -2.53
CA PHE A 156 11.79 1.02 -1.14
C PHE A 156 12.91 1.44 -0.18
N HIS A 157 14.13 1.00 -0.46
CA HIS A 157 15.27 1.24 0.41
C HIS A 157 15.70 2.71 0.41
N GLU A 158 15.75 3.33 -0.76
CA GLU A 158 16.15 4.73 -0.92
C GLU A 158 15.11 5.67 -0.29
N GLY A 159 13.81 5.46 -0.58
CA GLY A 159 12.73 6.27 -0.04
C GLY A 159 12.61 6.16 1.47
N LEU A 160 12.75 4.96 2.03
CA LEU A 160 12.66 4.76 3.48
C LEU A 160 13.88 5.32 4.20
N ASN A 161 15.08 5.18 3.60
CA ASN A 161 16.30 5.79 4.13
C ASN A 161 16.21 7.33 4.15
N LEU A 162 15.69 7.94 3.06
CA LEU A 162 15.44 9.38 3.00
C LEU A 162 14.43 9.81 4.07
N ALA A 163 13.32 9.07 4.20
CA ALA A 163 12.31 9.34 5.22
C ALA A 163 12.89 9.32 6.63
N ALA A 164 13.73 8.32 6.92
CA ALA A 164 14.40 8.16 8.21
C ALA A 164 15.37 9.31 8.50
N GLN A 165 16.25 9.63 7.53
CA GLN A 165 17.21 10.72 7.65
C GLN A 165 16.50 12.06 7.90
N GLN A 166 15.41 12.29 7.19
CA GLN A 166 14.63 13.53 7.29
C GLN A 166 13.64 13.53 8.46
N ARG A 167 13.50 12.42 9.21
CA ARG A 167 12.43 12.24 10.23
C ARG A 167 11.07 12.66 9.71
N ALA A 168 10.76 12.24 8.49
CA ALA A 168 9.53 12.62 7.84
C ALA A 168 8.31 12.07 8.60
N PRO A 169 7.20 12.81 8.74
CA PRO A 169 5.95 12.29 9.30
C PRO A 169 5.28 11.33 8.29
N PHE A 170 5.91 10.17 8.11
CA PHE A 170 5.59 9.19 7.07
C PHE A 170 5.38 7.81 7.68
N VAL A 171 4.31 7.13 7.27
CA VAL A 171 3.99 5.75 7.66
C VAL A 171 4.02 4.86 6.43
N LEU A 172 4.82 3.81 6.47
CA LEU A 172 4.87 2.78 5.45
C LEU A 172 4.18 1.51 5.95
N ILE A 173 3.17 1.03 5.21
CA ILE A 173 2.52 -0.25 5.45
C ILE A 173 3.10 -1.27 4.49
N VAL A 174 3.67 -2.35 5.01
CA VAL A 174 4.13 -3.50 4.23
C VAL A 174 3.05 -4.59 4.31
N GLU A 175 2.29 -4.74 3.24
CA GLU A 175 1.27 -5.79 3.10
C GLU A 175 1.94 -7.12 2.76
N ASN A 176 2.33 -7.86 3.79
CA ASN A 176 2.86 -9.20 3.62
C ASN A 176 1.70 -10.18 3.36
N ASN A 177 1.24 -10.21 2.12
CA ASN A 177 0.15 -11.07 1.68
C ASN A 177 0.64 -12.43 1.14
N GLN A 178 1.87 -12.81 1.46
CA GLN A 178 2.56 -14.08 1.25
C GLN A 178 3.04 -14.31 -0.19
N TRP A 179 2.61 -13.53 -1.18
CA TRP A 179 2.89 -13.82 -2.58
C TRP A 179 3.15 -12.56 -3.42
N ALA A 180 4.34 -12.47 -4.02
CA ALA A 180 4.62 -11.55 -5.12
C ALA A 180 4.33 -12.29 -6.45
N TYR A 181 3.16 -12.03 -7.04
CA TYR A 181 2.61 -12.81 -8.13
C TYR A 181 2.63 -14.31 -7.77
N SER A 182 3.52 -15.12 -8.37
CA SER A 182 3.70 -16.55 -8.12
C SER A 182 4.88 -16.89 -7.20
N THR A 183 5.59 -15.89 -6.68
CA THR A 183 6.76 -16.10 -5.82
C THR A 183 6.37 -15.96 -4.34
N PRO A 184 6.48 -17.01 -3.53
CA PRO A 184 6.18 -16.96 -2.10
C PRO A 184 7.22 -16.10 -1.36
N VAL A 185 6.81 -15.44 -0.27
CA VAL A 185 7.68 -14.56 0.53
C VAL A 185 8.97 -15.24 0.99
N SER A 186 8.93 -16.54 1.28
CA SER A 186 10.10 -17.34 1.66
C SER A 186 11.20 -17.45 0.58
N ARG A 187 10.87 -17.13 -0.67
CA ARG A 187 11.82 -17.06 -1.80
C ARG A 187 12.20 -15.64 -2.19
N GLN A 188 11.54 -14.64 -1.61
CA GLN A 188 11.82 -13.23 -1.90
C GLN A 188 12.88 -12.66 -0.97
N VAL A 189 12.85 -13.06 0.31
CA VAL A 189 13.71 -12.51 1.35
C VAL A 189 14.21 -13.60 2.31
N PRO A 190 15.44 -13.47 2.83
CA PRO A 190 16.00 -14.43 3.79
C PRO A 190 15.57 -14.17 5.25
N ILE A 191 14.93 -13.00 5.52
CA ILE A 191 14.53 -12.59 6.88
C ILE A 191 13.12 -13.09 7.21
N LYS A 192 12.84 -13.32 8.50
CA LYS A 192 11.55 -13.83 8.98
C LYS A 192 10.43 -12.77 8.81
N ASN A 193 10.73 -11.52 9.13
CA ASN A 193 9.77 -10.42 9.07
C ASN A 193 10.33 -9.31 8.19
N LEU A 194 9.51 -8.73 7.35
CA LEU A 194 9.89 -7.57 6.53
C LEU A 194 10.10 -6.32 7.39
N ALA A 195 9.43 -6.25 8.53
CA ALA A 195 9.60 -5.19 9.52
C ALA A 195 11.01 -5.15 10.14
N ASP A 196 11.76 -6.26 10.12
CA ASP A 196 13.13 -6.32 10.65
C ASP A 196 14.08 -5.37 9.88
N ARG A 197 13.73 -4.99 8.64
CA ARG A 197 14.46 -3.98 7.86
C ARG A 197 14.47 -2.60 8.51
N ALA A 198 13.47 -2.28 9.32
CA ALA A 198 13.37 -0.99 10.01
C ALA A 198 14.59 -0.69 10.90
N VAL A 199 15.20 -1.74 11.45
CA VAL A 199 16.42 -1.64 12.28
C VAL A 199 17.57 -0.99 11.49
N ALA A 200 17.71 -1.32 10.20
CA ALA A 200 18.78 -0.77 9.36
C ALA A 200 18.63 0.75 9.12
N TYR A 201 17.43 1.29 9.28
CA TYR A 201 17.13 2.71 9.12
C TYR A 201 16.99 3.45 10.47
N GLY A 202 17.06 2.74 11.60
CA GLY A 202 16.87 3.32 12.93
C GLY A 202 15.45 3.83 13.17
N ILE A 203 14.42 3.21 12.57
CA ILE A 203 13.02 3.62 12.68
C ILE A 203 12.21 2.59 13.46
N ARG A 204 11.08 3.02 14.03
CA ARG A 204 10.15 2.12 14.73
C ARG A 204 9.38 1.26 13.74
N SER A 205 9.10 0.03 14.17
CA SER A 205 8.27 -0.89 13.39
C SER A 205 7.32 -1.70 14.27
N TRP A 206 6.24 -2.17 13.63
CA TRP A 206 5.24 -3.06 14.22
C TRP A 206 5.01 -4.24 13.28
N ILE A 207 4.64 -5.37 13.87
CA ILE A 207 4.19 -6.56 13.16
C ILE A 207 2.81 -6.88 13.70
N VAL A 208 1.80 -6.91 12.82
CA VAL A 208 0.41 -7.13 13.23
C VAL A 208 -0.27 -8.20 12.39
N ASP A 209 -1.28 -8.83 12.96
CA ASP A 209 -2.21 -9.67 12.23
C ASP A 209 -3.06 -8.78 11.30
N GLY A 210 -2.85 -8.89 10.00
CA GLY A 210 -3.57 -8.09 9.00
C GLY A 210 -5.04 -8.48 8.83
N ASN A 211 -5.49 -9.55 9.48
CA ASN A 211 -6.89 -9.98 9.48
C ASN A 211 -7.65 -9.52 10.73
N ASP A 212 -6.98 -8.91 11.70
CA ASP A 212 -7.59 -8.24 12.85
C ASP A 212 -7.61 -6.71 12.63
N VAL A 213 -8.76 -6.18 12.25
CA VAL A 213 -8.91 -4.74 11.93
C VAL A 213 -8.62 -3.84 13.13
N ILE A 214 -8.88 -4.31 14.36
CA ILE A 214 -8.59 -3.53 15.57
C ILE A 214 -7.09 -3.49 15.83
N ALA A 215 -6.39 -4.61 15.69
CA ALA A 215 -4.94 -4.64 15.81
C ALA A 215 -4.27 -3.75 14.75
N VAL A 216 -4.74 -3.82 13.50
CA VAL A 216 -4.27 -2.97 12.41
C VAL A 216 -4.52 -1.50 12.70
N TYR A 217 -5.74 -1.13 13.10
CA TYR A 217 -6.08 0.25 13.46
C TYR A 217 -5.21 0.77 14.61
N ASN A 218 -5.06 0.02 15.67
CA ASN A 218 -4.28 0.44 16.84
C ASN A 218 -2.80 0.67 16.51
N ALA A 219 -2.19 -0.22 15.74
CA ALA A 219 -0.80 -0.06 15.30
C ALA A 219 -0.65 1.15 14.36
N ALA A 220 -1.58 1.32 13.43
CA ALA A 220 -1.58 2.47 12.53
C ALA A 220 -1.78 3.78 13.31
N LYS A 221 -2.71 3.80 14.26
CA LYS A 221 -2.98 4.99 15.11
C LYS A 221 -1.76 5.36 15.93
N GLU A 222 -1.09 4.40 16.56
CA GLU A 222 0.15 4.65 17.29
C GLU A 222 1.24 5.19 16.37
N ALA A 223 1.46 4.58 15.22
CA ALA A 223 2.47 5.02 14.25
C ALA A 223 2.18 6.44 13.72
N VAL A 224 0.91 6.74 13.42
CA VAL A 224 0.47 8.06 12.96
C VAL A 224 0.69 9.12 14.05
N ASP A 225 0.35 8.81 15.32
CA ASP A 225 0.55 9.72 16.44
C ASP A 225 2.04 9.97 16.71
N GLU A 226 2.89 8.94 16.61
CA GLU A 226 4.34 9.08 16.70
C GLU A 226 4.89 9.99 15.58
N CYS A 227 4.46 9.76 14.33
CA CYS A 227 4.84 10.58 13.20
C CYS A 227 4.40 12.04 13.38
N ARG A 228 3.16 12.27 13.82
CA ARG A 228 2.61 13.61 14.08
C ARG A 228 3.32 14.33 15.22
N ALA A 229 3.85 13.59 16.16
CA ALA A 229 4.68 14.09 17.27
C ALA A 229 6.16 14.30 16.88
N GLY A 230 6.54 14.13 15.59
CA GLY A 230 7.90 14.31 15.10
C GLY A 230 8.86 13.14 15.34
N ARG A 231 8.33 11.97 15.70
CA ARG A 231 9.10 10.73 15.94
C ARG A 231 9.00 9.73 14.79
N GLY A 232 8.54 10.16 13.60
CA GLY A 232 8.54 9.35 12.39
C GLY A 232 9.93 9.26 11.73
N PRO A 233 10.03 8.48 10.64
CA PRO A 233 8.97 7.66 10.05
C PRO A 233 8.70 6.36 10.81
N ALA A 234 7.67 5.63 10.37
CA ALA A 234 7.26 4.38 10.95
C ALA A 234 7.02 3.31 9.87
N LEU A 235 7.28 2.05 10.18
CA LEU A 235 7.01 0.90 9.31
C LEU A 235 6.08 -0.08 10.03
N ILE A 236 5.01 -0.51 9.37
CA ILE A 236 4.10 -1.54 9.89
C ILE A 236 4.05 -2.69 8.90
N GLU A 237 4.50 -3.88 9.31
CA GLU A 237 4.24 -5.11 8.57
C GLU A 237 2.90 -5.69 8.99
N VAL A 238 1.98 -5.84 8.03
CA VAL A 238 0.70 -6.50 8.24
C VAL A 238 0.72 -7.85 7.57
N LYS A 239 0.59 -8.91 8.37
CA LYS A 239 0.59 -10.29 7.88
C LYS A 239 -0.81 -10.71 7.53
N THR A 240 -1.04 -10.98 6.26
CA THR A 240 -2.33 -11.37 5.71
C THR A 240 -2.15 -12.34 4.54
N MET A 241 -3.20 -12.59 3.77
CA MET A 241 -3.14 -13.42 2.57
C MET A 241 -3.96 -12.85 1.44
N ARG A 242 -3.40 -12.86 0.26
CA ARG A 242 -4.14 -12.62 -0.98
C ARG A 242 -4.97 -13.85 -1.34
N MET A 243 -6.29 -13.81 -1.13
CA MET A 243 -7.20 -14.94 -1.30
C MET A 243 -7.62 -15.23 -2.75
N ARG A 244 -7.11 -14.47 -3.71
CA ARG A 244 -7.29 -14.69 -5.15
C ARG A 244 -5.94 -14.65 -5.85
N GLY A 245 -5.90 -14.90 -7.16
CA GLY A 245 -4.71 -14.69 -7.98
C GLY A 245 -4.19 -13.26 -7.96
N HIS A 246 -3.07 -13.01 -8.61
CA HIS A 246 -2.49 -11.67 -8.68
C HIS A 246 -3.47 -10.68 -9.33
N ALA A 247 -4.08 -11.08 -10.43
CA ALA A 247 -5.20 -10.40 -11.08
C ALA A 247 -6.35 -11.38 -11.29
N GLN A 248 -7.51 -10.88 -11.73
CA GLN A 248 -8.72 -11.71 -11.84
C GLN A 248 -8.60 -12.86 -12.86
N HIS A 249 -7.70 -12.77 -13.83
CA HIS A 249 -7.41 -13.82 -14.80
C HIS A 249 -6.42 -14.89 -14.29
N ASP A 250 -5.77 -14.65 -13.16
CA ASP A 250 -4.79 -15.58 -12.57
C ASP A 250 -5.52 -16.61 -11.69
N PRO A 251 -5.46 -17.91 -12.02
CA PRO A 251 -6.15 -18.96 -11.26
C PRO A 251 -5.47 -19.31 -9.93
N ALA A 252 -4.28 -18.76 -9.64
CA ALA A 252 -3.49 -18.98 -8.42
C ALA A 252 -3.16 -20.47 -8.13
N GLU A 253 -2.98 -21.30 -9.16
CA GLU A 253 -2.67 -22.73 -9.02
C GLU A 253 -1.34 -23.00 -8.28
N TYR A 254 -0.45 -22.02 -8.26
CA TYR A 254 0.82 -22.05 -7.54
C TYR A 254 0.68 -21.94 -6.02
N VAL A 255 -0.49 -21.58 -5.51
CA VAL A 255 -0.76 -21.47 -4.07
C VAL A 255 -1.23 -22.80 -3.51
N PRO A 256 -0.62 -23.36 -2.46
CA PRO A 256 -1.06 -24.59 -1.84
C PRO A 256 -2.51 -24.49 -1.30
N LYS A 257 -3.36 -25.48 -1.59
CA LYS A 257 -4.76 -25.50 -1.15
C LYS A 257 -4.91 -25.34 0.37
N LYS A 258 -4.06 -26.01 1.15
CA LYS A 258 -4.04 -25.89 2.63
C LYS A 258 -3.82 -24.46 3.11
N MET A 259 -3.08 -23.66 2.35
CA MET A 259 -2.85 -22.26 2.68
C MET A 259 -4.12 -21.43 2.49
N PHE A 260 -4.86 -21.67 1.41
CA PHE A 260 -6.18 -21.06 1.22
C PHE A 260 -7.17 -21.45 2.31
N GLU A 261 -7.21 -22.74 2.71
CA GLU A 261 -8.09 -23.24 3.76
C GLU A 261 -7.76 -22.57 5.11
N TYR A 262 -6.48 -22.47 5.47
CA TYR A 262 -6.04 -21.80 6.69
C TYR A 262 -6.47 -20.33 6.73
N TRP A 263 -6.22 -19.58 5.66
CA TRP A 263 -6.54 -18.16 5.63
C TRP A 263 -8.03 -17.88 5.43
N LYS A 264 -8.76 -18.78 4.78
CA LYS A 264 -10.22 -18.69 4.70
C LYS A 264 -10.89 -18.76 6.07
N ALA A 265 -10.39 -19.62 6.95
CA ALA A 265 -10.87 -19.70 8.34
C ALA A 265 -10.54 -18.44 9.17
N ARG A 266 -9.77 -17.52 8.60
CA ARG A 266 -9.34 -16.26 9.21
C ARG A 266 -9.84 -15.06 8.40
N ASP A 267 -10.99 -15.17 7.74
CA ASP A 267 -11.58 -14.05 7.01
C ASP A 267 -11.76 -12.83 7.93
N PRO A 268 -11.21 -11.65 7.57
CA PRO A 268 -11.20 -10.48 8.45
C PRO A 268 -12.62 -9.99 8.80
N ILE A 269 -13.57 -10.13 7.88
CA ILE A 269 -14.96 -9.71 8.13
C ILE A 269 -15.63 -10.67 9.09
N GLU A 270 -15.51 -11.99 8.87
CA GLU A 270 -16.10 -13.00 9.76
C GLU A 270 -15.50 -12.93 11.18
N LEU A 271 -14.18 -12.73 11.29
CA LEU A 271 -13.51 -12.52 12.58
C LEU A 271 -14.06 -11.27 13.29
N TYR A 272 -14.28 -10.20 12.55
CA TYR A 272 -14.77 -8.96 13.13
C TYR A 272 -16.26 -9.03 13.49
N GLU A 273 -17.09 -9.68 12.70
CA GLU A 273 -18.49 -9.97 13.03
C GLU A 273 -18.62 -10.75 14.35
N LYS A 274 -17.77 -11.76 14.51
CA LYS A 274 -17.70 -12.51 15.76
C LYS A 274 -17.32 -11.61 16.93
N TYR A 275 -16.29 -10.79 16.78
CA TYR A 275 -15.87 -9.83 17.80
C TYR A 275 -17.00 -8.86 18.21
N LEU A 276 -17.69 -8.26 17.22
CA LEU A 276 -18.79 -7.32 17.47
C LEU A 276 -19.94 -7.97 18.21
N THR A 277 -20.24 -9.23 17.91
CA THR A 277 -21.30 -10.01 18.57
C THR A 277 -20.92 -10.39 20.00
N GLU A 278 -19.72 -10.92 20.21
CA GLU A 278 -19.23 -11.33 21.54
C GLU A 278 -19.12 -10.15 22.51
N ASN A 279 -18.76 -8.97 21.99
CA ASN A 279 -18.65 -7.74 22.78
C ASN A 279 -19.97 -6.94 22.84
N LYS A 280 -21.07 -7.45 22.27
CA LYS A 280 -22.40 -6.81 22.28
C LYS A 280 -22.39 -5.39 21.71
N ILE A 281 -21.53 -5.12 20.71
CA ILE A 281 -21.43 -3.83 20.05
C ILE A 281 -22.60 -3.62 19.10
N TRP A 282 -23.11 -4.69 18.52
CA TRP A 282 -24.27 -4.71 17.66
C TRP A 282 -25.24 -5.86 17.98
N ASP A 283 -26.37 -5.87 17.28
CA ASP A 283 -27.32 -6.97 17.20
C ASP A 283 -27.62 -7.36 15.75
N ALA A 284 -28.36 -8.43 15.54
CA ALA A 284 -28.69 -8.91 14.21
C ALA A 284 -29.47 -7.86 13.38
N LYS A 285 -30.24 -6.98 14.01
CA LYS A 285 -30.97 -5.90 13.36
C LYS A 285 -30.01 -4.85 12.82
N THR A 286 -29.06 -4.38 13.64
CA THR A 286 -28.03 -3.41 13.24
C THR A 286 -27.20 -3.94 12.08
N LYS A 287 -26.78 -5.22 12.13
CA LYS A 287 -26.07 -5.86 11.02
C LYS A 287 -26.89 -5.83 9.73
N ALA A 288 -28.16 -6.29 9.81
CA ALA A 288 -29.03 -6.34 8.65
C ALA A 288 -29.29 -4.94 8.04
N GLU A 289 -29.40 -3.89 8.88
CA GLU A 289 -29.56 -2.52 8.42
C GLU A 289 -28.32 -2.02 7.66
N ILE A 290 -27.11 -2.31 8.16
CA ILE A 290 -25.84 -1.96 7.49
C ILE A 290 -25.73 -2.69 6.16
N ASP A 291 -25.93 -4.00 6.14
CA ASP A 291 -25.85 -4.81 4.94
C ASP A 291 -26.85 -4.37 3.86
N ALA A 292 -28.09 -4.07 4.27
CA ALA A 292 -29.12 -3.55 3.38
C ALA A 292 -28.79 -2.14 2.86
N ARG A 293 -28.17 -1.28 3.67
CA ARG A 293 -27.69 0.04 3.26
C ARG A 293 -26.62 -0.11 2.17
N ILE A 294 -25.60 -0.95 2.40
CA ILE A 294 -24.52 -1.19 1.45
C ILE A 294 -25.07 -1.73 0.12
N ALA A 295 -25.98 -2.70 0.18
CA ALA A 295 -26.59 -3.27 -1.02
C ALA A 295 -27.29 -2.19 -1.86
N ARG A 296 -28.13 -1.37 -1.24
CA ARG A 296 -28.85 -0.26 -1.93
C ARG A 296 -27.89 0.77 -2.51
N GLU A 297 -26.88 1.16 -1.74
CA GLU A 297 -25.87 2.10 -2.17
C GLU A 297 -25.14 1.57 -3.43
N LEU A 298 -24.67 0.36 -3.38
CA LEU A 298 -23.96 -0.26 -4.51
C LEU A 298 -24.88 -0.49 -5.72
N ASP A 299 -26.18 -0.74 -5.53
CA ASP A 299 -27.13 -0.86 -6.65
C ASP A 299 -27.26 0.45 -7.41
N VAL A 300 -27.39 1.57 -6.68
CA VAL A 300 -27.46 2.92 -7.28
C VAL A 300 -26.17 3.29 -7.98
N GLU A 301 -25.04 3.07 -7.32
CA GLU A 301 -23.72 3.48 -7.81
C GLU A 301 -23.27 2.64 -9.02
N GLN A 302 -23.55 1.34 -9.01
CA GLN A 302 -23.29 0.46 -10.15
C GLN A 302 -24.18 0.82 -11.35
N LYS A 303 -25.48 1.07 -11.13
CA LYS A 303 -26.40 1.47 -12.19
C LYS A 303 -25.94 2.77 -12.84
N PHE A 304 -25.56 3.79 -12.04
CA PHE A 304 -25.00 5.03 -12.56
C PHE A 304 -23.80 4.77 -13.48
N ALA A 305 -22.88 3.90 -13.06
CA ALA A 305 -21.69 3.58 -13.85
C ALA A 305 -22.05 2.84 -15.16
N GLU A 306 -22.99 1.91 -15.13
CA GLU A 306 -23.41 1.19 -16.33
C GLU A 306 -24.10 2.11 -17.35
N GLU A 307 -24.90 3.07 -16.89
CA GLU A 307 -25.61 4.06 -17.72
C GLU A 307 -24.69 5.21 -18.19
N SER A 308 -23.53 5.40 -17.57
CA SER A 308 -22.57 6.43 -17.95
C SER A 308 -22.02 6.22 -19.36
N PRO A 309 -21.85 7.30 -20.16
CA PRO A 309 -21.34 7.18 -21.52
C PRO A 309 -19.86 6.77 -21.56
N MET A 310 -19.46 6.21 -22.69
CA MET A 310 -18.04 6.04 -23.02
C MET A 310 -17.46 7.40 -23.44
N PRO A 311 -16.17 7.65 -23.19
CA PRO A 311 -15.52 8.87 -23.63
C PRO A 311 -15.50 8.96 -25.17
N PRO A 312 -15.66 10.15 -25.76
CA PRO A 312 -15.47 10.34 -27.18
C PRO A 312 -13.97 10.13 -27.53
N PRO A 313 -13.64 9.57 -28.71
CA PRO A 313 -12.25 9.29 -29.08
C PRO A 313 -11.34 10.53 -29.08
N GLU A 314 -11.88 11.68 -29.41
CA GLU A 314 -11.16 12.96 -29.49
C GLU A 314 -10.60 13.37 -28.12
N LEU A 315 -11.26 12.96 -27.05
CA LEU A 315 -10.79 13.21 -25.67
C LEU A 315 -9.41 12.62 -25.39
N ALA A 316 -8.97 11.60 -26.14
CA ALA A 316 -7.66 10.98 -25.94
C ALA A 316 -6.50 11.97 -26.17
N GLU A 317 -6.69 12.99 -26.97
CA GLU A 317 -5.69 14.01 -27.30
C GLU A 317 -5.72 15.20 -26.31
N GLU A 318 -6.84 15.43 -25.62
CA GLU A 318 -7.00 16.54 -24.70
C GLU A 318 -6.22 16.34 -23.40
N GLY A 319 -5.54 17.38 -22.94
CA GLY A 319 -4.83 17.40 -21.66
C GLY A 319 -3.59 16.50 -21.60
N VAL A 320 -3.13 15.94 -22.72
CA VAL A 320 -1.85 15.20 -22.81
C VAL A 320 -0.69 16.17 -22.66
N TYR A 321 -0.84 17.35 -23.24
CA TYR A 321 0.08 18.47 -23.13
C TYR A 321 -0.63 19.69 -22.56
N CYS A 322 0.13 20.67 -22.10
CA CYS A 322 -0.43 21.95 -21.67
C CYS A 322 -0.86 22.75 -22.88
N GLU A 323 -2.16 22.95 -23.08
CA GLU A 323 -2.72 23.69 -24.20
C GLU A 323 -2.56 25.23 -24.07
N GLY A 324 -2.43 25.72 -22.85
CA GLY A 324 -2.27 27.15 -22.55
C GLY A 324 -0.84 27.56 -22.17
N CYS A 325 0.12 26.64 -22.22
CA CYS A 325 1.51 26.94 -21.92
C CYS A 325 2.25 27.45 -23.14
N HIS A 326 3.29 28.26 -22.92
CA HIS A 326 4.23 28.59 -23.95
C HIS A 326 4.83 27.31 -24.56
N PRO A 327 5.11 27.29 -25.87
CA PRO A 327 5.79 26.17 -26.49
C PRO A 327 7.06 25.89 -25.68
N ILE A 328 7.31 24.61 -25.38
CA ILE A 328 8.54 24.19 -24.70
C ILE A 328 9.67 24.46 -25.67
N GLU A 329 10.31 25.62 -25.52
CA GLU A 329 11.57 25.86 -26.24
C GLU A 329 12.58 24.81 -25.81
N ALA A 330 13.13 24.08 -26.78
CA ALA A 330 14.23 23.18 -26.52
C ALA A 330 15.35 23.95 -25.79
N SER A 331 16.03 23.33 -24.85
CA SER A 331 17.05 24.01 -24.03
C SER A 331 18.13 24.70 -24.86
N TRP A 332 18.39 24.24 -26.10
CA TRP A 332 19.31 24.85 -27.04
C TRP A 332 18.72 26.08 -27.78
N GLN A 333 17.40 26.26 -27.75
CA GLN A 333 16.70 27.44 -28.31
C GLN A 333 16.59 28.57 -27.28
N ARG A 334 16.79 28.26 -25.98
CA ARG A 334 16.80 29.31 -24.95
C ARG A 334 18.04 30.14 -25.07
N PRO A 335 17.96 31.47 -25.03
CA PRO A 335 19.15 32.30 -24.84
C PRO A 335 19.88 31.76 -23.60
N LYS A 336 21.19 31.60 -23.70
CA LYS A 336 21.98 31.28 -22.52
C LYS A 336 21.66 32.36 -21.48
N ALA A 337 21.20 31.93 -20.32
CA ALA A 337 20.90 32.87 -19.24
C ALA A 337 22.23 33.57 -18.87
N GLU A 338 22.38 34.81 -19.28
CA GLU A 338 23.51 35.65 -18.90
C GLU A 338 23.33 36.25 -17.50
N VAL A 339 22.14 36.02 -16.91
CA VAL A 339 21.79 36.60 -15.61
C VAL A 339 21.47 35.48 -14.63
N THR A 340 22.34 35.32 -13.65
CA THR A 340 21.98 34.62 -12.42
C THR A 340 20.78 35.37 -11.80
N PRO A 341 19.65 34.68 -11.49
CA PRO A 341 18.53 35.35 -10.85
C PRO A 341 19.01 36.14 -9.63
N PRO A 342 18.50 37.38 -9.39
CA PRO A 342 18.86 38.14 -8.22
C PRO A 342 18.61 37.32 -6.95
N GLY A 343 19.61 37.09 -6.14
CA GLY A 343 19.56 36.25 -4.94
C GLY A 343 20.09 34.84 -5.09
N CYS A 344 20.45 34.38 -6.29
CA CYS A 344 21.16 33.13 -6.53
C CYS A 344 22.68 33.41 -6.81
N SER A 345 23.39 34.03 -5.89
CA SER A 345 24.85 34.02 -5.94
C SER A 345 25.32 32.69 -5.35
N ILE A 346 26.04 31.91 -6.16
CA ILE A 346 26.79 30.72 -5.69
C ILE A 346 27.85 31.12 -4.65
N GLU A 347 28.12 32.44 -4.51
CA GLU A 347 29.02 33.05 -3.52
C GLU A 347 28.33 33.41 -2.18
N ALA A 348 27.00 33.37 -2.08
CA ALA A 348 26.36 33.33 -0.77
C ALA A 348 26.72 31.99 -0.16
N GLY A 349 27.85 31.93 0.48
CA GLY A 349 28.41 30.75 1.09
C GLY A 349 27.33 30.02 1.86
N TRP A 350 27.16 28.76 1.55
CA TRP A 350 26.49 27.81 2.41
C TRP A 350 27.34 27.76 3.69
N GLU A 351 27.19 28.77 4.55
CA GLU A 351 27.71 28.66 5.90
C GLU A 351 26.89 27.61 6.59
N LEU A 352 27.47 26.41 6.68
CA LEU A 352 26.99 25.25 7.44
C LEU A 352 26.69 25.59 8.94
N LYS A 353 26.81 26.84 9.36
CA LYS A 353 26.68 27.28 10.75
C LYS A 353 25.24 27.28 11.28
N ASP A 354 24.23 27.33 10.44
CA ASP A 354 22.85 27.55 10.91
C ASP A 354 21.95 26.31 10.83
N TYR A 355 22.48 25.16 10.42
CA TYR A 355 21.73 23.91 10.56
C TYR A 355 21.96 23.34 11.96
N GLY A 356 21.09 23.70 12.91
CA GLY A 356 21.01 23.11 14.26
C GLY A 356 20.82 21.56 14.25
N ALA A 357 20.66 20.98 13.05
CA ALA A 357 20.56 19.56 12.80
C ALA A 357 21.78 18.75 13.28
N PHE A 358 22.99 19.31 13.29
CA PHE A 358 24.17 18.57 13.74
C PHE A 358 24.19 18.35 15.26
N ALA A 359 23.77 19.33 16.05
CA ALA A 359 23.69 19.17 17.50
C ALA A 359 22.59 18.17 17.91
N GLU A 360 21.47 18.17 17.19
CA GLU A 360 20.39 17.23 17.41
C GLU A 360 20.74 15.80 16.95
N VAL A 361 21.43 15.63 15.81
CA VAL A 361 21.92 14.35 15.33
C VAL A 361 22.96 13.77 16.30
N GLU A 362 23.85 14.60 16.87
CA GLU A 362 24.81 14.15 17.86
C GLU A 362 24.15 13.79 19.19
N ALA A 363 23.11 14.51 19.61
CA ALA A 363 22.31 14.16 20.78
C ALA A 363 21.60 12.81 20.59
N ILE A 364 21.01 12.56 19.41
CA ILE A 364 20.36 11.28 19.07
C ILE A 364 21.38 10.16 18.94
N ARG A 365 22.54 10.41 18.33
CA ARG A 365 23.61 9.44 18.26
C ARG A 365 24.08 9.01 19.66
N LYS A 366 24.16 9.95 20.59
CA LYS A 366 24.45 9.67 22.00
C LYS A 366 23.35 8.89 22.70
N GLU A 367 22.08 9.15 22.38
CA GLU A 367 20.93 8.41 22.91
C GLU A 367 20.86 6.97 22.36
N ILE A 368 21.16 6.78 21.07
CA ILE A 368 21.17 5.46 20.42
C ILE A 368 22.40 4.65 20.81
N THR A 369 23.55 5.31 21.03
CA THR A 369 24.82 4.67 21.42
C THR A 369 25.03 4.60 22.92
N ALA A 370 24.18 5.22 23.73
CA ALA A 370 24.21 5.04 25.17
C ALA A 370 23.96 3.55 25.48
N PRO A 371 24.86 2.88 26.22
CA PRO A 371 24.62 1.50 26.60
C PRO A 371 23.29 1.45 27.37
N ALA A 372 22.42 0.53 26.97
CA ALA A 372 21.18 0.31 27.69
C ALA A 372 21.52 0.09 29.17
N VAL A 373 21.03 1.01 30.02
CA VAL A 373 21.27 0.99 31.46
C VAL A 373 20.55 -0.21 32.06
N ASN A 374 20.90 -1.43 31.72
CA ASN A 374 20.44 -2.69 32.29
C ASN A 374 20.62 -3.88 31.31
N ALA A 375 21.52 -3.80 30.34
CA ALA A 375 21.96 -5.03 29.66
C ALA A 375 23.00 -5.75 30.54
N PRO A 376 22.79 -7.04 30.92
CA PRO A 376 23.83 -7.81 31.60
C PRO A 376 25.04 -7.94 30.67
N ALA A 377 26.24 -7.70 31.24
CA ALA A 377 27.49 -7.85 30.52
C ALA A 377 27.60 -9.26 29.93
N VAL A 378 27.78 -9.33 28.61
CA VAL A 378 28.11 -10.59 27.93
C VAL A 378 29.61 -10.81 28.10
N ASP A 379 29.97 -11.78 28.89
CA ASP A 379 31.36 -12.28 29.04
C ASP A 379 31.75 -13.02 27.75
N PRO A 380 32.83 -12.66 27.05
CA PRO A 380 33.24 -13.29 25.81
C PRO A 380 33.98 -14.62 25.95
N GLY A 381 33.86 -15.31 27.05
CA GLY A 381 34.53 -16.59 27.23
C GLY A 381 34.00 -17.42 28.38
N GLY A 382 33.06 -18.33 28.12
CA GLY A 382 32.71 -19.31 29.13
C GLY A 382 31.45 -20.12 28.84
N ASN A 383 31.60 -21.39 28.75
CA ASN A 383 30.58 -22.42 28.70
C ASN A 383 29.49 -22.27 29.78
N GLY A 384 28.27 -22.36 29.35
CA GLY A 384 27.08 -22.85 30.04
C GLY A 384 26.86 -22.38 31.47
N ALA A 385 26.06 -21.33 31.69
CA ALA A 385 25.51 -21.09 33.02
C ALA A 385 24.08 -20.55 32.96
N LYS A 386 23.28 -21.03 33.86
CA LYS A 386 21.86 -20.92 34.07
C LYS A 386 21.41 -19.45 34.24
N VAL A 387 20.33 -19.06 33.53
CA VAL A 387 19.66 -17.79 33.69
C VAL A 387 19.06 -17.67 35.10
N ALA A 388 19.52 -16.68 35.88
CA ALA A 388 18.95 -16.31 37.16
C ALA A 388 17.78 -15.33 36.95
N LYS A 389 16.65 -15.56 37.60
CA LYS A 389 15.45 -14.70 37.59
C LYS A 389 15.70 -13.43 38.42
N PRO A 390 15.24 -12.27 37.99
CA PRO A 390 15.30 -11.05 38.81
C PRO A 390 14.26 -11.09 39.93
N ILE A 391 14.69 -10.68 41.13
CA ILE A 391 13.85 -10.53 42.32
C ILE A 391 13.09 -9.19 42.20
N VAL A 392 11.77 -9.26 42.12
CA VAL A 392 10.89 -8.09 42.19
C VAL A 392 10.39 -7.93 43.62
N LYS A 393 10.63 -6.77 44.23
CA LYS A 393 10.04 -6.37 45.50
C LYS A 393 8.58 -5.96 45.27
N SER A 394 7.72 -6.50 46.12
CA SER A 394 6.27 -6.40 46.15
C SER A 394 5.76 -4.97 46.47
N GLY A 395 4.83 -4.48 45.70
CA GLY A 395 3.98 -3.33 46.05
C GLY A 395 2.77 -3.25 45.10
N GLY A 396 1.60 -3.59 45.62
CA GLY A 396 0.27 -3.18 45.18
C GLY A 396 -0.24 -3.65 43.80
N LYS A 397 -1.17 -4.58 43.78
CA LYS A 397 -1.90 -5.05 42.60
C LYS A 397 -2.84 -4.01 42.01
N PRO A 398 -2.89 -3.89 40.67
CA PRO A 398 -4.16 -3.92 39.95
C PRO A 398 -4.22 -5.21 39.08
N GLN A 399 -5.42 -5.74 38.96
CA GLN A 399 -5.72 -6.94 38.17
C GLN A 399 -5.40 -6.71 36.71
N GLN A 400 -4.38 -7.38 36.19
CA GLN A 400 -4.12 -7.44 34.75
C GLN A 400 -4.88 -8.63 34.16
N LYS A 401 -5.67 -8.34 33.12
CA LYS A 401 -6.11 -9.36 32.15
C LYS A 401 -4.87 -9.97 31.48
N PRO A 402 -4.89 -11.26 31.16
CA PRO A 402 -3.72 -11.92 30.58
C PRO A 402 -3.39 -11.32 29.20
N PRO A 403 -2.09 -11.16 28.87
CA PRO A 403 -1.69 -10.73 27.55
C PRO A 403 -2.07 -11.80 26.52
N VAL A 404 -2.71 -11.35 25.44
CA VAL A 404 -2.93 -12.18 24.25
C VAL A 404 -1.55 -12.58 23.73
N ARG A 405 -1.22 -13.86 23.80
CA ARG A 405 0.01 -14.39 23.19
C ARG A 405 -0.09 -14.21 21.68
N PRO A 406 0.97 -13.71 21.02
CA PRO A 406 1.04 -13.80 19.56
C PRO A 406 0.98 -15.29 19.19
N VAL A 407 -0.02 -15.66 18.41
CA VAL A 407 -0.04 -17.00 17.81
C VAL A 407 1.06 -16.99 16.75
N GLU A 408 2.17 -17.69 17.04
CA GLU A 408 3.16 -17.97 16.00
C GLU A 408 2.47 -18.82 14.94
N PRO A 409 2.43 -18.38 13.67
CA PRO A 409 1.99 -19.27 12.61
C PRO A 409 3.00 -20.41 12.55
N GLU A 410 2.53 -21.64 12.78
CA GLU A 410 3.32 -22.82 12.43
C GLU A 410 3.86 -22.62 11.02
N THR A 411 5.18 -22.58 10.90
CA THR A 411 5.85 -22.53 9.61
C THR A 411 5.52 -23.84 8.89
N LEU A 412 4.53 -23.78 8.00
CA LEU A 412 4.35 -24.83 7.01
C LEU A 412 5.65 -24.86 6.20
N GLU A 413 6.52 -25.84 6.49
CA GLU A 413 7.72 -26.10 5.71
C GLU A 413 7.30 -26.36 4.26
N VAL A 414 7.51 -25.37 3.41
CA VAL A 414 7.39 -25.55 1.97
C VAL A 414 8.62 -26.39 1.57
N PRO A 415 8.45 -27.60 0.98
CA PRO A 415 9.56 -28.45 0.61
C PRO A 415 10.52 -27.67 -0.29
N ARG A 416 11.81 -27.63 0.04
CA ARG A 416 12.87 -27.10 -0.82
C ARG A 416 12.97 -28.02 -2.03
N VAL A 417 12.43 -27.60 -3.18
CA VAL A 417 12.67 -28.29 -4.43
C VAL A 417 14.10 -27.97 -4.87
N PRO A 418 14.98 -28.98 -5.05
CA PRO A 418 16.31 -28.71 -5.54
C PRO A 418 16.25 -28.14 -6.96
N PHE A 419 17.15 -27.21 -7.28
CA PHE A 419 17.35 -26.71 -8.62
C PHE A 419 17.84 -27.84 -9.55
N GLY A 420 16.92 -28.64 -10.05
CA GLY A 420 17.16 -29.55 -11.15
C GLY A 420 17.03 -28.79 -12.46
N ARG A 421 18.05 -28.89 -13.32
CA ARG A 421 17.97 -28.42 -14.72
C ARG A 421 16.76 -29.13 -15.34
N GLY A 422 15.73 -28.36 -15.72
CA GLY A 422 14.56 -28.91 -16.42
C GLY A 422 14.97 -29.63 -17.70
N PRO A 423 14.19 -30.61 -18.14
CA PRO A 423 14.44 -31.31 -19.38
C PRO A 423 14.42 -30.31 -20.55
N LYS A 424 15.40 -30.42 -21.43
CA LYS A 424 15.45 -29.67 -22.68
C LYS A 424 14.30 -30.15 -23.57
N ASP A 425 13.19 -29.46 -23.52
CA ASP A 425 12.09 -29.66 -24.46
C ASP A 425 12.47 -29.11 -25.82
N LYS A 426 12.63 -30.01 -26.80
CA LYS A 426 13.01 -29.70 -28.18
C LYS A 426 11.81 -29.25 -29.04
N SER A 427 10.63 -29.05 -28.49
CA SER A 427 9.39 -28.78 -29.22
C SER A 427 9.00 -27.30 -29.39
N VAL A 428 9.81 -26.34 -28.91
CA VAL A 428 9.53 -24.89 -29.08
C VAL A 428 10.54 -24.27 -30.02
N ARG A 429 10.58 -24.73 -31.27
CA ARG A 429 11.10 -23.95 -32.40
C ARG A 429 10.06 -24.08 -33.51
N GLU A 430 9.19 -23.12 -33.60
CA GLU A 430 8.45 -22.60 -34.75
C GLU A 430 7.18 -21.89 -34.31
N ALA A 431 7.32 -20.77 -33.61
CA ALA A 431 6.29 -19.74 -33.59
C ALA A 431 6.90 -18.50 -34.26
N GLN A 432 6.68 -18.39 -35.55
CA GLN A 432 7.07 -17.27 -36.38
C GLN A 432 6.43 -15.97 -35.89
N ASN A 433 7.24 -14.95 -35.77
CA ASN A 433 6.90 -13.57 -35.47
C ASN A 433 5.86 -13.01 -36.46
N PRO A 434 4.71 -12.46 -36.01
CA PRO A 434 3.68 -11.93 -36.91
C PRO A 434 4.05 -10.66 -37.70
N ARG A 435 5.27 -10.16 -37.59
CA ARG A 435 5.67 -8.89 -38.24
C ARG A 435 6.18 -9.01 -39.66
N ASP A 436 6.34 -10.21 -40.23
CA ASP A 436 6.91 -10.38 -41.57
C ASP A 436 5.89 -10.68 -42.69
N ARG A 437 4.61 -10.37 -42.50
CA ARG A 437 3.58 -10.60 -43.54
C ARG A 437 3.14 -9.37 -44.35
N HIS A 438 3.89 -8.27 -44.36
CA HIS A 438 3.55 -7.12 -45.22
C HIS A 438 4.75 -6.56 -45.99
N ALA A 439 5.51 -7.40 -46.66
CA ALA A 439 6.45 -6.96 -47.67
C ALA A 439 6.54 -8.00 -48.82
N ASN A 440 5.58 -8.01 -49.70
CA ASN A 440 5.74 -8.36 -51.11
C ASN A 440 4.38 -8.53 -51.81
N GLN A 441 3.82 -7.44 -52.26
CA GLN A 441 2.97 -7.45 -53.47
C GLN A 441 2.96 -6.03 -54.06
N ASN A 442 3.86 -5.79 -54.97
CA ASN A 442 3.85 -4.65 -55.88
C ASN A 442 3.38 -5.14 -57.23
N PRO A 443 2.21 -4.77 -57.76
CA PRO A 443 1.82 -5.06 -59.11
C PRO A 443 2.14 -3.85 -59.99
N ARG A 444 3.31 -3.88 -60.62
CA ARG A 444 3.54 -3.08 -61.86
C ARG A 444 3.62 -4.05 -63.00
N ASP A 445 2.93 -3.66 -64.03
CA ASP A 445 2.96 -4.05 -65.45
C ASP A 445 1.83 -4.93 -65.95
N LYS A 446 0.89 -4.21 -66.56
CA LYS A 446 0.39 -4.57 -67.91
C LYS A 446 -0.38 -3.35 -68.47
N ARG A 447 0.38 -2.47 -69.15
CA ARG A 447 -0.20 -1.71 -70.27
C ARG A 447 -0.04 -2.61 -71.50
N GLY A 448 -1.14 -2.82 -72.17
CA GLY A 448 -1.16 -3.48 -73.49
C GLY A 448 -2.50 -3.25 -74.18
N ARG A 449 -2.55 -2.21 -75.00
CA ARG A 449 -3.24 -2.05 -76.25
C ARG A 449 -4.64 -2.68 -76.41
N ARG A 450 -5.71 -1.92 -76.41
CA ARG A 450 -6.40 -1.38 -77.58
C ARG A 450 -7.47 -0.37 -77.11
#